data_8a194675a1d17131f8f1fbf3faa07c45
#
_entry.id   8a194675a1d17131f8f1fbf3faa07c45
#
_cell.length_a   1.000
_cell.length_b   1.000
_cell.length_c   1.000
_cell.angle_alpha   90.00
_cell.angle_beta   90.00
_cell.angle_gamma   90.00
#
_symmetry.space_group_name_H-M   'P 1'
#
loop_
_entity.id
_entity.type
_entity.pdbx_description
1 polymer ?
#
loop_
_entity_poly.entity_id
_entity_poly.type
_entity_poly.pdbx_seq_one_letter_code
_entity_poly.pdbx_strand_id
1 'polypeptide(L)'
;VTLRDPDHLTEALRTNLSGGKTVAQLINEAAHNVPFMSLAEVNRRLASDDPGITLLDVREREAFRAGHIPGAMVIPRGQLELSVNEQLSDPTQRIVVYCQMGKISTLATATLRDMGFTRAVALDGGIEQWSEAGYPLVEGDQ
;
A
#
# COMPACT_ATOMS: atom_id res chain seq x y z
N VAL A 1 28.49 -3.99 -25.96
CA VAL A 1 28.27 -4.64 -24.69
C VAL A 1 27.78 -6.05 -24.91
N THR A 2 28.36 -6.92 -24.19
CA THR A 2 27.96 -8.32 -24.25
C THR A 2 26.84 -8.56 -23.27
N LEU A 3 25.77 -9.18 -23.78
CA LEU A 3 24.62 -9.55 -22.97
C LEU A 3 24.52 -11.07 -22.81
N ARG A 4 25.60 -11.76 -22.98
CA ARG A 4 25.65 -13.21 -22.95
C ARG A 4 25.34 -13.82 -21.59
N ASP A 5 25.49 -13.04 -20.53
CA ASP A 5 25.24 -13.53 -19.19
C ASP A 5 24.34 -12.57 -18.42
N PRO A 6 23.02 -12.71 -18.63
CA PRO A 6 22.07 -11.82 -17.96
C PRO A 6 22.13 -11.89 -16.44
N ASP A 7 22.59 -12.99 -15.87
CA ASP A 7 22.62 -13.16 -14.42
C ASP A 7 23.65 -12.26 -13.75
N HIS A 8 24.61 -11.77 -14.52
CA HIS A 8 25.60 -10.83 -14.03
C HIS A 8 25.18 -9.38 -14.17
N LEU A 9 24.06 -9.12 -14.81
CA LEU A 9 23.58 -7.75 -14.98
C LEU A 9 23.01 -7.23 -13.67
N THR A 10 23.43 -6.03 -13.31
CA THR A 10 22.84 -5.35 -12.17
C THR A 10 21.45 -4.85 -12.52
N GLU A 11 20.65 -4.54 -11.51
CA GLU A 11 19.34 -3.90 -11.73
C GLU A 11 19.47 -2.63 -12.56
N ALA A 12 20.48 -1.83 -12.30
CA ALA A 12 20.69 -0.59 -13.05
C ALA A 12 20.95 -0.87 -14.53
N LEU A 13 21.77 -1.88 -14.84
CA LEU A 13 22.08 -2.22 -16.21
C LEU A 13 20.85 -2.80 -16.92
N ARG A 14 20.09 -3.64 -16.26
CA ARG A 14 18.83 -4.17 -16.81
C ARG A 14 17.86 -3.06 -17.13
N THR A 15 17.73 -2.10 -16.24
CA THR A 15 16.91 -0.92 -16.45
C THR A 15 17.34 -0.17 -17.70
N ASN A 16 18.66 0.03 -17.85
CA ASN A 16 19.20 0.72 -19.01
C ASN A 16 18.90 -0.01 -20.32
N LEU A 17 18.90 -1.34 -20.29
CA LEU A 17 18.60 -2.14 -21.49
C LEU A 17 17.14 -1.99 -21.92
N SER A 18 16.23 -1.91 -20.97
CA SER A 18 14.81 -1.75 -21.27
C SER A 18 14.41 -0.30 -21.48
N GLY A 19 15.23 0.64 -21.07
CA GLY A 19 14.91 2.07 -21.05
C GLY A 19 13.90 2.42 -19.97
N GLY A 20 13.59 1.49 -19.06
CA GLY A 20 12.61 1.67 -18.00
C GLY A 20 13.16 1.34 -16.63
N LYS A 21 12.25 1.22 -15.68
CA LYS A 21 12.59 0.97 -14.28
C LYS A 21 12.12 -0.43 -13.87
N THR A 22 12.85 -1.02 -12.95
CA THR A 22 12.43 -2.28 -12.33
C THR A 22 11.38 -1.99 -11.26
N VAL A 23 10.68 -3.04 -10.83
CA VAL A 23 9.71 -2.89 -9.74
C VAL A 23 10.42 -2.42 -8.46
N ALA A 24 11.62 -2.91 -8.21
CA ALA A 24 12.39 -2.48 -7.04
C ALA A 24 12.68 -0.99 -7.08
N GLN A 25 13.03 -0.45 -8.24
CA GLN A 25 13.26 0.97 -8.41
C GLN A 25 11.99 1.79 -8.21
N LEU A 26 10.85 1.32 -8.76
CA LEU A 26 9.57 1.99 -8.58
C LEU A 26 9.19 2.06 -7.11
N ILE A 27 9.34 0.95 -6.39
CA ILE A 27 9.02 0.90 -4.96
C ILE A 27 9.94 1.81 -4.18
N ASN A 28 11.23 1.78 -4.48
CA ASN A 28 12.21 2.60 -3.78
C ASN A 28 11.96 4.10 -3.98
N GLU A 29 11.64 4.51 -5.20
CA GLU A 29 11.28 5.89 -5.48
C GLU A 29 10.02 6.31 -4.74
N ALA A 30 8.99 5.47 -4.78
CA ALA A 30 7.75 5.74 -4.08
C ALA A 30 7.99 5.86 -2.58
N ALA A 31 8.80 4.99 -2.01
CA ALA A 31 9.10 5.01 -0.57
C ALA A 31 9.78 6.30 -0.12
N HIS A 32 10.51 6.96 -1.01
CA HIS A 32 11.13 8.25 -0.70
C HIS A 32 10.13 9.40 -0.71
N ASN A 33 8.98 9.21 -1.36
CA ASN A 33 8.03 10.29 -1.60
C ASN A 33 6.71 10.14 -0.84
N VAL A 34 6.51 9.03 -0.14
CA VAL A 34 5.29 8.82 0.64
C VAL A 34 5.61 8.69 2.12
N PRO A 35 4.77 9.24 2.99
CA PRO A 35 4.92 9.02 4.41
C PRO A 35 4.38 7.66 4.81
N PHE A 36 4.87 7.16 5.94
CA PHE A 36 4.45 5.88 6.51
C PHE A 36 3.86 6.10 7.90
N MET A 37 2.92 5.25 8.26
CA MET A 37 2.38 5.19 9.62
C MET A 37 2.73 3.83 10.21
N SER A 38 3.18 3.82 11.47
CA SER A 38 3.57 2.59 12.13
C SER A 38 2.36 1.73 12.49
N LEU A 39 2.61 0.43 12.66
CA LEU A 39 1.59 -0.51 13.14
C LEU A 39 1.01 -0.07 14.48
N ALA A 40 1.87 0.34 15.39
CA ALA A 40 1.45 0.76 16.73
C ALA A 40 0.56 1.99 16.67
N GLU A 41 0.87 2.95 15.80
CA GLU A 41 0.05 4.15 15.65
C GLU A 41 -1.34 3.80 15.14
N VAL A 42 -1.43 2.94 14.11
CA VAL A 42 -2.72 2.52 13.58
C VAL A 42 -3.52 1.78 14.65
N ASN A 43 -2.87 0.85 15.35
CA ASN A 43 -3.54 0.09 16.40
C ASN A 43 -4.09 1.01 17.50
N ARG A 44 -3.30 2.01 17.90
CA ARG A 44 -3.73 2.98 18.91
C ARG A 44 -4.93 3.78 18.43
N ARG A 45 -4.94 4.22 17.17
CA ARG A 45 -6.05 4.99 16.63
C ARG A 45 -7.33 4.17 16.53
N LEU A 46 -7.21 2.90 16.14
CA LEU A 46 -8.38 2.02 16.06
C LEU A 46 -9.02 1.75 17.42
N ALA A 47 -8.25 1.85 18.49
CA ALA A 47 -8.76 1.66 19.83
C ALA A 47 -9.50 2.88 20.36
N SER A 48 -9.43 4.02 19.69
CA SER A 48 -10.11 5.24 20.10
C SER A 48 -11.51 5.32 19.47
N ASP A 49 -12.37 6.16 20.03
CA ASP A 49 -13.73 6.37 19.53
C ASP A 49 -13.76 7.08 18.18
N ASP A 50 -12.72 7.87 17.91
CA ASP A 50 -12.59 8.61 16.65
C ASP A 50 -11.20 8.35 16.09
N PRO A 51 -11.03 7.32 15.27
CA PRO A 51 -9.71 6.97 14.74
C PRO A 51 -9.06 8.07 13.90
N GLY A 52 -9.85 8.89 13.22
CA GLY A 52 -9.34 9.95 12.36
C GLY A 52 -8.61 9.43 11.13
N ILE A 53 -8.78 8.17 10.80
CA ILE A 53 -8.16 7.52 9.64
C ILE A 53 -9.15 6.66 8.89
N THR A 54 -8.90 6.49 7.60
CA THR A 54 -9.61 5.52 6.77
C THR A 54 -8.59 4.47 6.34
N LEU A 55 -8.85 3.20 6.66
CA LEU A 55 -7.96 2.12 6.26
C LEU A 55 -8.39 1.60 4.89
N LEU A 56 -7.43 1.50 3.99
CA LEU A 56 -7.65 1.01 2.63
C LEU A 56 -6.76 -0.19 2.35
N ASP A 57 -7.39 -1.35 2.19
CA ASP A 57 -6.73 -2.58 1.79
C ASP A 57 -6.70 -2.63 0.27
N VAL A 58 -5.52 -2.76 -0.33
CA VAL A 58 -5.38 -2.83 -1.79
C VAL A 58 -5.05 -4.24 -2.29
N ARG A 59 -5.24 -5.25 -1.43
CA ARG A 59 -5.15 -6.65 -1.84
C ARG A 59 -6.40 -7.04 -2.60
N GLU A 60 -6.42 -8.28 -3.10
CA GLU A 60 -7.62 -8.82 -3.74
C GLU A 60 -8.72 -9.07 -2.72
N ARG A 61 -9.97 -9.05 -3.18
CA ARG A 61 -11.12 -9.20 -2.28
C ARG A 61 -11.12 -10.52 -1.54
N GLU A 62 -10.63 -11.57 -2.17
CA GLU A 62 -10.52 -12.87 -1.53
C GLU A 62 -9.61 -12.82 -0.31
N ALA A 63 -8.46 -12.17 -0.44
CA ALA A 63 -7.53 -11.99 0.68
C ALA A 63 -8.16 -11.14 1.79
N PHE A 64 -8.87 -10.09 1.40
CA PHE A 64 -9.58 -9.23 2.35
C PHE A 64 -10.59 -10.05 3.17
N ARG A 65 -11.40 -10.88 2.52
CA ARG A 65 -12.39 -11.69 3.21
C ARG A 65 -11.78 -12.70 4.16
N ALA A 66 -10.61 -13.21 3.80
CA ALA A 66 -9.91 -14.19 4.65
C ALA A 66 -9.36 -13.57 5.94
N GLY A 67 -9.13 -12.27 5.94
CA GLY A 67 -8.68 -11.56 7.14
C GLY A 67 -8.21 -10.17 6.78
N HIS A 68 -8.71 -9.17 7.48
CA HIS A 68 -8.33 -7.77 7.27
C HIS A 68 -8.35 -7.00 8.58
N ILE A 69 -7.76 -5.82 8.56
CA ILE A 69 -7.76 -4.93 9.73
C ILE A 69 -9.18 -4.41 9.95
N PRO A 70 -9.69 -4.46 11.19
CA PRO A 70 -11.07 -4.02 11.46
C PRO A 70 -11.36 -2.61 10.96
N GLY A 71 -12.49 -2.46 10.28
CA GLY A 71 -12.92 -1.18 9.75
C GLY A 71 -12.33 -0.82 8.39
N ALA A 72 -11.46 -1.63 7.84
CA ALA A 72 -10.86 -1.36 6.54
C ALA A 72 -11.87 -1.56 5.41
N MET A 73 -11.73 -0.75 4.37
CA MET A 73 -12.39 -0.98 3.10
C MET A 73 -11.39 -1.57 2.12
N VAL A 74 -11.89 -2.18 1.04
CA VAL A 74 -11.02 -2.80 0.04
C VAL A 74 -11.28 -2.20 -1.34
N ILE A 75 -10.20 -1.82 -2.00
CA ILE A 75 -10.18 -1.51 -3.43
C ILE A 75 -8.96 -2.23 -3.97
N PRO A 76 -9.13 -3.33 -4.72
CA PRO A 76 -7.98 -4.04 -5.26
C PRO A 76 -7.09 -3.11 -6.08
N ARG A 77 -5.78 -3.33 -5.99
CA ARG A 77 -4.80 -2.43 -6.62
C ARG A 77 -5.12 -2.16 -8.09
N GLY A 78 -5.55 -3.18 -8.81
CA GLY A 78 -5.88 -3.06 -10.23
C GLY A 78 -7.11 -2.21 -10.53
N GLN A 79 -7.89 -1.88 -9.52
CA GLN A 79 -9.11 -1.06 -9.66
C GLN A 79 -8.98 0.30 -8.99
N LEU A 80 -7.84 0.57 -8.36
CA LEU A 80 -7.69 1.75 -7.51
C LEU A 80 -8.01 3.05 -8.25
N GLU A 81 -7.34 3.31 -9.36
CA GLU A 81 -7.53 4.56 -10.10
C GLU A 81 -8.94 4.72 -10.63
N LEU A 82 -9.57 3.60 -10.97
CA LEU A 82 -10.92 3.61 -11.56
C LEU A 82 -12.01 3.81 -10.51
N SER A 83 -11.75 3.46 -9.27
CA SER A 83 -12.80 3.37 -8.24
C SER A 83 -12.66 4.37 -7.12
N VAL A 84 -11.46 4.88 -6.88
CA VAL A 84 -11.20 5.62 -5.65
C VAL A 84 -12.00 6.93 -5.55
N ASN A 85 -12.20 7.62 -6.66
CA ASN A 85 -12.92 8.90 -6.65
C ASN A 85 -14.39 8.73 -6.25
N GLU A 86 -14.98 7.58 -6.55
CA GLU A 86 -16.35 7.29 -6.15
C GLU A 86 -16.43 6.84 -4.70
N GLN A 87 -15.46 6.04 -4.26
CA GLN A 87 -15.52 5.43 -2.94
C GLN A 87 -14.92 6.31 -1.85
N LEU A 88 -13.99 7.19 -2.20
CA LEU A 88 -13.34 8.11 -1.27
C LEU A 88 -13.50 9.51 -1.79
N SER A 89 -14.64 10.12 -1.51
CA SER A 89 -15.02 11.40 -2.08
C SER A 89 -14.34 12.61 -1.42
N ASP A 90 -13.78 12.43 -0.22
CA ASP A 90 -13.10 13.51 0.50
C ASP A 90 -11.59 13.38 0.35
N PRO A 91 -10.96 14.23 -0.49
CA PRO A 91 -9.51 14.13 -0.70
C PRO A 91 -8.69 14.61 0.50
N THR A 92 -9.30 15.21 1.51
CA THR A 92 -8.57 15.69 2.68
C THR A 92 -8.46 14.66 3.79
N GLN A 93 -9.16 13.53 3.67
CA GLN A 93 -9.13 12.52 4.72
C GLN A 93 -7.78 11.83 4.78
N ARG A 94 -7.42 11.39 5.98
CA ARG A 94 -6.20 10.61 6.20
C ARG A 94 -6.48 9.17 5.81
N ILE A 95 -5.84 8.72 4.76
CA ILE A 95 -5.99 7.33 4.27
C ILE A 95 -4.74 6.57 4.63
N VAL A 96 -4.88 5.43 5.29
CA VAL A 96 -3.78 4.52 5.58
C VAL A 96 -3.94 3.31 4.65
N VAL A 97 -3.00 3.16 3.74
CA VAL A 97 -3.06 2.14 2.67
C VAL A 97 -2.20 0.96 3.07
N TYR A 98 -2.74 -0.25 2.96
CA TYR A 98 -1.95 -1.44 3.26
C TYR A 98 -2.18 -2.56 2.25
N CYS A 99 -1.21 -3.43 2.17
CA CYS A 99 -1.27 -4.67 1.40
C CYS A 99 -0.66 -5.79 2.25
N GLN A 100 -0.19 -6.85 1.62
CA GLN A 100 0.37 -7.98 2.36
C GLN A 100 1.68 -7.63 3.07
N MET A 101 2.67 -7.10 2.32
CA MET A 101 4.02 -6.86 2.83
C MET A 101 4.47 -5.40 2.76
N GLY A 102 3.62 -4.51 2.31
CA GLY A 102 3.93 -3.08 2.25
C GLY A 102 4.49 -2.57 0.93
N LYS A 103 4.76 -3.45 -0.04
CA LYS A 103 5.37 -3.03 -1.31
C LYS A 103 4.35 -2.43 -2.27
N ILE A 104 3.28 -3.14 -2.52
CA ILE A 104 2.21 -2.70 -3.41
C ILE A 104 1.51 -1.47 -2.82
N SER A 105 1.31 -1.44 -1.51
CA SER A 105 0.68 -0.31 -0.85
C SER A 105 1.52 0.96 -0.91
N THR A 106 2.85 0.83 -0.95
CA THR A 106 3.72 2.00 -1.15
C THR A 106 3.46 2.63 -2.52
N LEU A 107 3.38 1.80 -3.57
CA LEU A 107 3.05 2.28 -4.92
C LEU A 107 1.64 2.87 -4.98
N ALA A 108 0.69 2.20 -4.35
CA ALA A 108 -0.70 2.66 -4.31
C ALA A 108 -0.82 4.02 -3.61
N THR A 109 -0.08 4.20 -2.52
CA THR A 109 -0.08 5.47 -1.79
C THR A 109 0.47 6.60 -2.66
N ALA A 110 1.54 6.34 -3.40
CA ALA A 110 2.09 7.33 -4.32
C ALA A 110 1.05 7.72 -5.39
N THR A 111 0.35 6.74 -5.95
CA THR A 111 -0.71 6.98 -6.92
C THR A 111 -1.83 7.84 -6.32
N LEU A 112 -2.28 7.51 -5.12
CA LEU A 112 -3.33 8.28 -4.45
C LEU A 112 -2.91 9.73 -4.23
N ARG A 113 -1.68 9.96 -3.82
CA ARG A 113 -1.18 11.31 -3.62
C ARG A 113 -1.13 12.09 -4.94
N ASP A 114 -0.73 11.43 -6.03
CA ASP A 114 -0.78 12.03 -7.37
C ASP A 114 -2.21 12.37 -7.79
N MET A 115 -3.18 11.62 -7.31
CA MET A 115 -4.60 11.84 -7.62
C MET A 115 -5.26 12.87 -6.67
N GLY A 116 -4.48 13.51 -5.81
CA GLY A 116 -4.99 14.58 -4.97
C GLY A 116 -5.30 14.18 -3.53
N PHE A 117 -5.14 12.90 -3.17
CA PHE A 117 -5.31 12.45 -1.78
C PHE A 117 -4.00 12.71 -1.03
N THR A 118 -3.78 13.98 -0.69
CA THR A 118 -2.48 14.44 -0.21
C THR A 118 -2.14 13.97 1.21
N ARG A 119 -3.12 13.40 1.93
CA ARG A 119 -2.90 12.86 3.27
C ARG A 119 -2.84 11.34 3.30
N ALA A 120 -2.75 10.70 2.13
CA ALA A 120 -2.55 9.25 2.06
C ALA A 120 -1.16 8.89 2.59
N VAL A 121 -1.11 7.86 3.44
CA VAL A 121 0.13 7.30 3.99
C VAL A 121 0.10 5.79 3.81
N ALA A 122 1.26 5.15 3.81
CA ALA A 122 1.35 3.70 3.73
C ALA A 122 1.55 3.12 5.13
N LEU A 123 0.92 1.97 5.39
CA LEU A 123 1.16 1.23 6.61
C LEU A 123 2.53 0.56 6.53
N ASP A 124 3.37 0.81 7.51
CA ASP A 124 4.70 0.25 7.54
C ASP A 124 4.61 -1.27 7.83
N GLY A 125 5.08 -2.10 6.90
CA GLY A 125 5.16 -3.55 7.09
C GLY A 125 3.95 -4.37 6.64
N GLY A 126 2.84 -3.75 6.29
CA GLY A 126 1.67 -4.45 5.78
C GLY A 126 0.94 -5.31 6.81
N ILE A 127 -0.08 -6.05 6.31
CA ILE A 127 -0.91 -6.88 7.20
C ILE A 127 -0.14 -8.06 7.79
N GLU A 128 0.90 -8.51 7.10
CA GLU A 128 1.73 -9.61 7.61
C GLU A 128 2.36 -9.24 8.95
N GLN A 129 3.00 -8.09 9.03
CA GLN A 129 3.58 -7.64 10.29
C GLN A 129 2.52 -7.23 11.31
N TRP A 130 1.40 -6.73 10.86
CA TRP A 130 0.25 -6.45 11.73
C TRP A 130 -0.19 -7.73 12.44
N SER A 131 -0.34 -8.80 11.68
CA SER A 131 -0.73 -10.10 12.23
C SER A 131 0.33 -10.68 13.17
N GLU A 132 1.59 -10.58 12.79
CA GLU A 132 2.71 -11.06 13.63
C GLU A 132 2.79 -10.32 14.96
N ALA A 133 2.42 -9.05 14.97
CA ALA A 133 2.38 -8.26 16.20
C ALA A 133 1.20 -8.62 17.11
N GLY A 134 0.29 -9.47 16.63
CA GLY A 134 -0.86 -9.89 17.41
C GLY A 134 -2.00 -8.89 17.42
N TYR A 135 -2.01 -7.94 16.51
CA TYR A 135 -3.07 -6.94 16.42
C TYR A 135 -4.33 -7.53 15.78
N PRO A 136 -5.50 -6.91 16.01
CA PRO A 136 -6.78 -7.52 15.63
C PRO A 136 -6.97 -7.70 14.14
N LEU A 137 -7.59 -8.82 13.77
CA LEU A 137 -8.04 -9.11 12.41
C LEU A 137 -9.50 -9.54 12.47
N VAL A 138 -10.23 -9.24 11.41
CA VAL A 138 -11.62 -9.73 11.25
C VAL A 138 -11.75 -10.39 9.87
N GLU A 139 -12.70 -11.30 9.76
CA GLU A 139 -13.01 -12.00 8.53
C GLU A 139 -14.32 -11.50 7.93
N GLY A 140 -14.53 -11.76 6.63
CA GLY A 140 -15.76 -11.42 5.94
C GLY A 140 -15.65 -10.15 5.14
N ASP A 141 -16.77 -9.60 4.74
CA ASP A 141 -16.87 -8.44 3.87
C ASP A 141 -16.91 -7.10 4.61
N GLN A 142 -16.72 -7.14 5.90
CA GLN A 142 -16.79 -5.90 6.70
C GLN A 142 -15.46 -5.32 7.06
#